data_1b4ca0a68f872eddeb81d738cac94030
#
_entry.id   1b4ca0a68f872eddeb81d738cac94030
#
_cell.length_a   1.000
_cell.length_b   1.000
_cell.length_c   1.000
_cell.angle_alpha   90.00
_cell.angle_beta   90.00
_cell.angle_gamma   90.00
#
_symmetry.space_group_name_H-M   'P 1'
#
loop_
_entity.id
_entity.type
_entity.pdbx_description
1 polymer ?
#
loop_
_entity_poly.entity_id
_entity_poly.type
_entity_poly.pdbx_seq_one_letter_code
_entity_poly.pdbx_strand_id
1 'polypeptide(L)'
;TGTIAKLYNSGYAVLVLEAKNPSAIRRYVAFSEAVYEKECVVEGITCKCVDSLETALETIEQGMVAMMADPEGGVIAQAKPAAVIDAILAKRNLGTNREMAPFTVALGPGFTAGKDVDVVIETMRGHQLGRLLYRGSAMPNTGVPGAIAGVAEQRVIHAETDGVLYG
;
A
#
# COMPACT_ATOMS: atom_id res chain seq x y z
N THR A 1 -1.32 5.22 -1.36
CA THR A 1 -1.93 6.28 -2.21
C THR A 1 -1.25 6.34 -3.57
N GLY A 2 0.05 6.68 -3.69
CA GLY A 2 0.71 6.86 -4.99
C GLY A 2 0.64 5.63 -5.92
N THR A 3 0.80 4.45 -5.38
CA THR A 3 0.66 3.18 -6.14
C THR A 3 -0.76 3.02 -6.69
N ILE A 4 -1.77 3.31 -5.88
CA ILE A 4 -3.19 3.25 -6.26
C ILE A 4 -3.46 4.22 -7.40
N ALA A 5 -3.08 5.49 -7.24
CA ALA A 5 -3.26 6.52 -8.26
C ALA A 5 -2.55 6.16 -9.58
N LYS A 6 -1.33 5.62 -9.49
CA LYS A 6 -0.57 5.20 -10.68
C LYS A 6 -1.27 4.07 -11.44
N LEU A 7 -1.76 3.06 -10.74
CA LEU A 7 -2.48 1.94 -11.35
C LEU A 7 -3.80 2.41 -11.98
N TYR A 8 -4.59 3.17 -11.25
CA TYR A 8 -5.86 3.72 -11.74
C TYR A 8 -5.66 4.56 -13.00
N ASN A 9 -4.72 5.51 -12.98
CA ASN A 9 -4.39 6.36 -14.13
C ASN A 9 -3.79 5.58 -15.32
N SER A 10 -3.32 4.35 -15.08
CA SER A 10 -2.86 3.44 -16.13
C SER A 10 -3.99 2.55 -16.68
N GLY A 11 -5.24 2.75 -16.24
CA GLY A 11 -6.43 2.05 -16.72
C GLY A 11 -6.69 0.69 -16.07
N TYR A 12 -6.02 0.40 -14.95
CA TYR A 12 -6.29 -0.84 -14.22
C TYR A 12 -7.50 -0.71 -13.30
N ALA A 13 -8.29 -1.79 -13.21
CA ALA A 13 -9.26 -1.98 -12.14
C ALA A 13 -8.51 -2.17 -10.81
N VAL A 14 -8.82 -1.37 -9.80
CA VAL A 14 -8.06 -1.36 -8.54
C VAL A 14 -8.97 -1.68 -7.37
N LEU A 15 -8.71 -2.82 -6.72
CA LEU A 15 -9.22 -3.16 -5.40
C LEU A 15 -8.10 -2.98 -4.38
N VAL A 16 -8.35 -2.19 -3.35
CA VAL A 16 -7.41 -1.92 -2.26
C VAL A 16 -7.83 -2.69 -1.02
N LEU A 17 -6.89 -3.39 -0.40
CA LEU A 17 -7.07 -4.00 0.91
C LEU A 17 -6.30 -3.17 1.94
N GLU A 18 -6.98 -2.75 2.99
CA GLU A 18 -6.41 -1.84 3.98
C GLU A 18 -6.64 -2.38 5.41
N ALA A 19 -5.87 -1.87 6.36
CA ALA A 19 -6.07 -2.12 7.77
C ALA A 19 -7.44 -1.57 8.24
N LYS A 20 -8.03 -2.19 9.27
CA LYS A 20 -9.28 -1.71 9.87
C LYS A 20 -9.16 -0.31 10.48
N ASN A 21 -7.96 0.03 10.96
CA ASN A 21 -7.63 1.33 11.54
C ASN A 21 -6.34 1.85 10.89
N PRO A 22 -6.39 2.37 9.66
CA PRO A 22 -5.21 2.88 8.98
C PRO A 22 -4.62 4.10 9.68
N SER A 23 -3.29 4.17 9.70
CA SER A 23 -2.52 5.20 10.39
C SER A 23 -1.78 6.14 9.45
N ALA A 24 -2.41 6.57 8.36
CA ALA A 24 -1.80 7.49 7.43
C ALA A 24 -1.55 8.86 8.09
N ILE A 25 -0.30 9.34 8.04
CA ILE A 25 0.11 10.63 8.63
C ILE A 25 -0.62 11.80 7.96
N ARG A 26 -0.89 11.69 6.65
CA ARG A 26 -1.58 12.73 5.87
C ARG A 26 -2.95 12.20 5.44
N ARG A 27 -3.89 12.14 6.36
CA ARG A 27 -5.22 11.56 6.16
C ARG A 27 -5.94 12.11 4.93
N TYR A 28 -6.04 13.43 4.79
CA TYR A 28 -6.78 14.11 3.73
C TYR A 28 -6.22 13.91 2.30
N VAL A 29 -5.04 13.36 2.16
CA VAL A 29 -4.44 13.02 0.86
C VAL A 29 -4.07 11.54 0.75
N ALA A 30 -4.73 10.71 1.55
CA ALA A 30 -4.56 9.26 1.56
C ALA A 30 -5.88 8.56 1.28
N PHE A 31 -5.89 7.63 0.35
CA PHE A 31 -7.11 6.83 0.05
C PHE A 31 -7.60 6.00 1.25
N SER A 32 -6.73 5.70 2.21
CA SER A 32 -7.12 5.03 3.46
C SER A 32 -8.14 5.81 4.30
N GLU A 33 -8.32 7.11 4.03
CA GLU A 33 -9.38 7.90 4.66
C GLU A 33 -10.77 7.34 4.36
N ALA A 34 -10.96 6.68 3.21
CA ALA A 34 -12.21 6.02 2.87
C ALA A 34 -12.64 4.95 3.88
N VAL A 35 -11.72 4.36 4.66
CA VAL A 35 -12.08 3.41 5.73
C VAL A 35 -12.90 4.10 6.82
N TYR A 36 -12.60 5.36 7.12
CA TYR A 36 -13.29 6.15 8.14
C TYR A 36 -14.53 6.85 7.58
N GLU A 37 -14.38 7.54 6.45
CA GLU A 37 -15.40 8.41 5.86
C GLU A 37 -16.30 7.69 4.83
N LYS A 38 -16.06 6.38 4.58
CA LYS A 38 -16.70 5.54 3.56
C LYS A 38 -16.33 5.90 2.13
N GLU A 39 -16.00 7.13 1.85
CA GLU A 39 -15.57 7.62 0.55
C GLU A 39 -14.56 8.76 0.73
N CYS A 40 -13.58 8.85 -0.17
CA CYS A 40 -12.69 9.98 -0.25
C CYS A 40 -12.28 10.23 -1.70
N VAL A 41 -11.81 11.46 -1.97
CA VAL A 41 -11.31 11.85 -3.28
C VAL A 41 -9.87 12.36 -3.13
N VAL A 42 -8.94 11.76 -3.86
CA VAL A 42 -7.54 12.19 -3.90
C VAL A 42 -7.13 12.40 -5.35
N GLU A 43 -6.67 13.60 -5.68
CA GLU A 43 -6.26 13.98 -7.05
C GLU A 43 -7.33 13.66 -8.12
N GLY A 44 -8.61 13.87 -7.79
CA GLY A 44 -9.73 13.61 -8.69
C GLY A 44 -10.13 12.14 -8.81
N ILE A 45 -9.46 11.22 -8.09
CA ILE A 45 -9.79 9.80 -8.06
C ILE A 45 -10.66 9.53 -6.85
N THR A 46 -11.87 9.02 -7.09
CA THR A 46 -12.78 8.59 -6.02
C THR A 46 -12.42 7.19 -5.55
N CYS A 47 -12.32 7.02 -4.23
CA CYS A 47 -12.14 5.73 -3.58
C CYS A 47 -13.28 5.50 -2.60
N LYS A 48 -13.97 4.36 -2.70
CA LYS A 48 -15.10 3.98 -1.85
C LYS A 48 -14.76 2.74 -1.03
N CYS A 49 -14.99 2.81 0.29
CA CYS A 49 -14.84 1.67 1.18
C CYS A 49 -16.14 0.87 1.21
N VAL A 50 -16.04 -0.42 0.92
CA VAL A 50 -17.15 -1.36 0.78
C VAL A 50 -16.89 -2.62 1.60
N ASP A 51 -17.97 -3.36 1.91
CA ASP A 51 -17.92 -4.48 2.83
C ASP A 51 -17.96 -5.87 2.13
N SER A 52 -18.16 -5.90 0.80
CA SER A 52 -18.21 -7.16 0.04
C SER A 52 -17.47 -7.06 -1.29
N LEU A 53 -17.01 -8.20 -1.80
CA LEU A 53 -16.38 -8.28 -3.13
C LEU A 53 -17.36 -7.88 -4.24
N GLU A 54 -18.63 -8.25 -4.12
CA GLU A 54 -19.66 -7.89 -5.09
C GLU A 54 -19.77 -6.37 -5.24
N THR A 55 -19.96 -5.66 -4.12
CA THR A 55 -20.00 -4.20 -4.12
C THR A 55 -18.68 -3.57 -4.55
N ALA A 56 -17.54 -4.23 -4.29
CA ALA A 56 -16.24 -3.76 -4.79
C ALA A 56 -16.17 -3.81 -6.31
N LEU A 57 -16.63 -4.88 -6.93
CA LEU A 57 -16.65 -5.02 -8.38
C LEU A 57 -17.60 -3.99 -9.03
N GLU A 58 -18.81 -3.80 -8.47
CA GLU A 58 -19.72 -2.75 -8.92
C GLU A 58 -19.11 -1.35 -8.83
N THR A 59 -18.39 -1.06 -7.74
CA THR A 59 -17.69 0.21 -7.54
C THR A 59 -16.62 0.43 -8.60
N ILE A 60 -15.87 -0.60 -8.94
CA ILE A 60 -14.84 -0.57 -9.99
C ILE A 60 -15.46 -0.37 -11.38
N GLU A 61 -16.58 -1.05 -11.67
CA GLU A 61 -17.31 -0.87 -12.93
C GLU A 61 -17.84 0.55 -13.12
N GLN A 62 -18.14 1.25 -12.03
CA GLN A 62 -18.49 2.67 -12.03
C GLN A 62 -17.29 3.61 -12.22
N GLY A 63 -16.09 3.08 -12.44
CA GLY A 63 -14.87 3.85 -12.67
C GLY A 63 -14.25 4.42 -11.39
N MET A 64 -14.54 3.84 -10.24
CA MET A 64 -13.94 4.24 -8.96
C MET A 64 -12.93 3.19 -8.47
N VAL A 65 -12.11 3.58 -7.51
CA VAL A 65 -11.28 2.65 -6.73
C VAL A 65 -12.14 2.05 -5.63
N ALA A 66 -12.16 0.73 -5.51
CA ALA A 66 -12.79 0.06 -4.37
C ALA A 66 -11.75 -0.21 -3.27
N MET A 67 -12.17 -0.05 -2.01
CA MET A 67 -11.37 -0.39 -0.84
C MET A 67 -12.15 -1.32 0.09
N MET A 68 -11.46 -2.29 0.68
CA MET A 68 -12.02 -3.16 1.71
C MET A 68 -11.11 -3.16 2.94
N ALA A 69 -11.70 -3.13 4.13
CA ALA A 69 -10.96 -3.29 5.39
C ALA A 69 -10.67 -4.78 5.64
N ASP A 70 -9.71 -5.32 4.91
CA ASP A 70 -9.30 -6.74 4.93
C ASP A 70 -7.76 -6.84 5.10
N PRO A 71 -7.22 -6.67 6.32
CA PRO A 71 -5.79 -6.68 6.57
C PRO A 71 -5.12 -8.05 6.32
N GLU A 72 -5.89 -9.13 6.34
CA GLU A 72 -5.41 -10.49 6.12
C GLU A 72 -5.43 -10.90 4.64
N GLY A 73 -6.04 -10.09 3.78
CA GLY A 73 -6.15 -10.40 2.35
C GLY A 73 -7.06 -11.59 2.03
N GLY A 74 -8.04 -11.87 2.88
CA GLY A 74 -8.93 -13.03 2.75
C GLY A 74 -9.75 -13.03 1.45
N VAL A 75 -10.03 -11.84 0.90
CA VAL A 75 -10.77 -11.69 -0.35
C VAL A 75 -9.95 -12.04 -1.60
N ILE A 76 -8.62 -12.08 -1.53
CA ILE A 76 -7.74 -12.25 -2.71
C ILE A 76 -8.06 -13.53 -3.48
N ALA A 77 -8.25 -14.64 -2.77
CA ALA A 77 -8.55 -15.94 -3.38
C ALA A 77 -9.89 -15.94 -4.13
N GLN A 78 -10.87 -15.15 -3.69
CA GLN A 78 -12.17 -15.02 -4.33
C GLN A 78 -12.12 -14.02 -5.50
N ALA A 79 -11.40 -12.92 -5.32
CA ALA A 79 -11.26 -11.86 -6.33
C ALA A 79 -10.44 -12.32 -7.55
N LYS A 80 -9.52 -13.28 -7.36
CA LYS A 80 -8.64 -13.82 -8.41
C LYS A 80 -8.01 -12.71 -9.27
N PRO A 81 -7.30 -11.76 -8.65
CA PRO A 81 -6.75 -10.63 -9.39
C PRO A 81 -5.68 -11.08 -10.39
N ALA A 82 -5.48 -10.32 -11.47
CA ALA A 82 -4.38 -10.54 -12.39
C ALA A 82 -3.01 -10.26 -11.76
N ALA A 83 -2.96 -9.37 -10.76
CA ALA A 83 -1.76 -9.06 -10.01
C ALA A 83 -2.09 -8.69 -8.56
N VAL A 84 -1.18 -9.01 -7.64
CA VAL A 84 -1.17 -8.51 -6.25
C VAL A 84 0.05 -7.63 -6.06
N ILE A 85 -0.18 -6.45 -5.48
CA ILE A 85 0.89 -5.49 -5.19
C ILE A 85 0.90 -5.20 -3.69
N ASP A 86 1.92 -5.69 -3.00
CA ASP A 86 2.15 -5.35 -1.60
C ASP A 86 2.81 -3.97 -1.51
N ALA A 87 2.02 -2.99 -1.11
CA ALA A 87 2.45 -1.62 -0.86
C ALA A 87 2.25 -1.19 0.61
N ILE A 88 2.20 -2.16 1.53
CA ILE A 88 2.03 -1.95 2.97
C ILE A 88 3.24 -1.21 3.55
N LEU A 89 4.44 -1.45 3.01
CA LEU A 89 5.72 -0.87 3.46
C LEU A 89 6.07 -1.21 4.92
N ALA A 90 5.67 -2.39 5.39
CA ALA A 90 5.93 -2.88 6.75
C ALA A 90 7.42 -3.19 7.03
N LYS A 91 8.29 -3.11 6.04
CA LYS A 91 9.72 -3.46 6.09
C LYS A 91 9.99 -4.94 6.40
N ARG A 92 8.95 -5.75 6.39
CA ARG A 92 8.96 -7.21 6.51
C ARG A 92 7.78 -7.78 5.74
N ASN A 93 7.92 -9.00 5.27
CA ASN A 93 6.80 -9.73 4.67
C ASN A 93 5.78 -10.11 5.76
N LEU A 94 4.51 -9.75 5.56
CA LEU A 94 3.39 -10.08 6.46
C LEU A 94 2.56 -11.27 5.96
N GLY A 95 3.02 -11.98 4.93
CA GLY A 95 2.33 -13.15 4.39
C GLY A 95 2.14 -13.14 2.87
N THR A 96 2.50 -12.05 2.20
CA THR A 96 2.42 -11.97 0.74
C THR A 96 3.34 -12.98 0.08
N ASN A 97 2.81 -13.75 -0.87
CA ASN A 97 3.53 -14.78 -1.58
C ASN A 97 3.09 -14.87 -3.05
N ARG A 98 3.86 -15.61 -3.84
CA ARG A 98 3.67 -15.72 -5.30
C ARG A 98 2.42 -16.48 -5.73
N GLU A 99 1.77 -17.20 -4.81
CA GLU A 99 0.57 -17.98 -5.11
C GLU A 99 -0.71 -17.12 -5.07
N MET A 100 -0.62 -15.87 -4.57
CA MET A 100 -1.77 -14.99 -4.43
C MET A 100 -2.32 -14.47 -5.76
N ALA A 101 -1.48 -14.42 -6.82
CA ALA A 101 -1.88 -14.00 -8.16
C ALA A 101 -0.90 -14.50 -9.22
N PRO A 102 -1.28 -14.48 -10.52
CA PRO A 102 -0.37 -14.76 -11.63
C PRO A 102 0.87 -13.88 -11.68
N PHE A 103 0.79 -12.68 -11.12
CA PHE A 103 1.92 -11.75 -11.00
C PHE A 103 1.90 -11.04 -9.66
N THR A 104 3.04 -11.04 -8.96
CA THR A 104 3.16 -10.47 -7.62
C THR A 104 4.28 -9.45 -7.53
N VAL A 105 4.01 -8.33 -6.90
CA VAL A 105 4.95 -7.21 -6.74
C VAL A 105 4.96 -6.78 -5.28
N ALA A 106 6.14 -6.46 -4.75
CA ALA A 106 6.25 -5.86 -3.43
C ALA A 106 7.12 -4.58 -3.46
N LEU A 107 6.79 -3.61 -2.63
CA LEU A 107 7.50 -2.35 -2.53
C LEU A 107 8.42 -2.35 -1.30
N GLY A 108 9.70 -2.11 -1.54
CA GLY A 108 10.70 -1.93 -0.49
C GLY A 108 11.22 -3.21 0.14
N PRO A 109 11.94 -3.08 1.27
CA PRO A 109 12.57 -4.20 1.95
C PRO A 109 11.57 -5.13 2.65
N GLY A 110 11.98 -6.36 2.89
CA GLY A 110 11.19 -7.39 3.53
C GLY A 110 10.84 -8.53 2.59
N PHE A 111 11.11 -8.39 1.30
CA PHE A 111 10.80 -9.37 0.25
C PHE A 111 12.04 -9.73 -0.55
N THR A 112 12.05 -10.95 -1.07
CA THR A 112 13.04 -11.44 -2.02
C THR A 112 12.35 -11.77 -3.35
N ALA A 113 12.73 -11.06 -4.41
CA ALA A 113 12.21 -11.30 -5.75
C ALA A 113 12.62 -12.69 -6.26
N GLY A 114 11.69 -13.39 -6.88
CA GLY A 114 11.86 -14.77 -7.33
C GLY A 114 11.60 -15.84 -6.24
N LYS A 115 11.45 -15.42 -4.98
CA LYS A 115 11.11 -16.30 -3.84
C LYS A 115 9.74 -15.94 -3.25
N ASP A 116 9.62 -14.74 -2.69
CA ASP A 116 8.41 -14.28 -2.01
C ASP A 116 7.41 -13.66 -3.00
N VAL A 117 7.92 -12.91 -3.97
CA VAL A 117 7.18 -12.22 -5.04
C VAL A 117 7.96 -12.30 -6.35
N ASP A 118 7.32 -11.99 -7.48
CA ASP A 118 7.99 -11.99 -8.78
C ASP A 118 8.91 -10.79 -8.95
N VAL A 119 8.50 -9.62 -8.46
CA VAL A 119 9.26 -8.36 -8.58
C VAL A 119 9.25 -7.61 -7.25
N VAL A 120 10.41 -7.08 -6.87
CA VAL A 120 10.53 -6.10 -5.79
C VAL A 120 10.87 -4.73 -6.38
N ILE A 121 10.21 -3.68 -5.90
CA ILE A 121 10.49 -2.30 -6.29
C ILE A 121 11.31 -1.63 -5.19
N GLU A 122 12.48 -1.09 -5.55
CA GLU A 122 13.32 -0.34 -4.61
C GLU A 122 12.66 0.97 -4.17
N THR A 123 12.60 1.19 -2.87
CA THR A 123 11.97 2.37 -2.27
C THR A 123 12.96 3.29 -1.54
N MET A 124 14.22 2.90 -1.43
CA MET A 124 15.24 3.75 -0.83
C MET A 124 15.49 4.98 -1.71
N ARG A 125 15.51 6.16 -1.12
CA ARG A 125 15.83 7.41 -1.81
C ARG A 125 17.24 7.36 -2.40
N GLY A 126 17.40 7.85 -3.61
CA GLY A 126 18.65 7.88 -4.33
C GLY A 126 18.53 7.33 -5.76
N HIS A 127 19.65 7.00 -6.36
CA HIS A 127 19.73 6.58 -7.77
C HIS A 127 18.97 5.30 -8.11
N GLN A 128 18.68 4.47 -7.11
CA GLN A 128 17.98 3.21 -7.31
C GLN A 128 16.48 3.25 -7.01
N LEU A 129 15.96 4.38 -6.56
CA LEU A 129 14.53 4.54 -6.28
C LEU A 129 13.68 4.18 -7.49
N GLY A 130 12.72 3.28 -7.29
CA GLY A 130 11.82 2.79 -8.34
C GLY A 130 12.42 1.69 -9.24
N ARG A 131 13.66 1.26 -8.99
CA ARG A 131 14.26 0.16 -9.74
C ARG A 131 13.50 -1.13 -9.52
N LEU A 132 13.24 -1.85 -10.61
CA LEU A 132 12.64 -3.18 -10.60
C LEU A 132 13.71 -4.23 -10.36
N LEU A 133 13.52 -5.04 -9.34
CA LEU A 133 14.40 -6.16 -8.97
C LEU A 133 13.66 -7.46 -9.28
N TYR A 134 14.16 -8.22 -10.22
CA TYR A 134 13.64 -9.55 -10.59
C TYR A 134 14.35 -10.68 -9.81
N ARG A 135 15.41 -10.36 -9.08
CA ARG A 135 16.17 -11.26 -8.18
C ARG A 135 16.71 -10.48 -7.00
N GLY A 136 16.76 -11.13 -5.84
CA GLY A 136 17.28 -10.51 -4.62
C GLY A 136 16.28 -9.58 -3.95
N SER A 137 16.76 -8.71 -3.08
CA SER A 137 15.94 -7.87 -2.20
C SER A 137 16.28 -6.39 -2.37
N ALA A 138 15.31 -5.52 -2.05
CA ALA A 138 15.56 -4.09 -1.92
C ALA A 138 16.54 -3.80 -0.77
N MET A 139 17.11 -2.60 -0.75
CA MET A 139 18.05 -2.19 0.29
C MET A 139 17.41 -2.25 1.67
N PRO A 140 18.13 -2.74 2.69
CA PRO A 140 17.59 -2.87 4.04
C PRO A 140 17.10 -1.53 4.60
N ASN A 141 16.05 -1.59 5.43
CA ASN A 141 15.61 -0.42 6.18
C ASN A 141 16.69 0.01 7.19
N THR A 142 17.07 1.26 7.17
CA THR A 142 18.06 1.82 8.10
C THR A 142 17.46 2.14 9.48
N GLY A 143 16.12 2.24 9.58
CA GLY A 143 15.44 2.73 10.78
C GLY A 143 15.61 4.24 11.03
N VAL A 144 16.46 4.90 10.26
CA VAL A 144 16.73 6.34 10.40
C VAL A 144 16.00 7.11 9.29
N PRO A 145 15.18 8.13 9.61
CA PRO A 145 14.56 8.98 8.61
C PRO A 145 15.61 9.69 7.76
N GLY A 146 15.34 9.82 6.46
CA GLY A 146 16.22 10.58 5.57
C GLY A 146 16.40 12.03 6.09
N ALA A 147 17.63 12.54 6.05
CA ALA A 147 17.91 13.90 6.48
C ALA A 147 17.21 14.93 5.59
N ILE A 148 16.61 15.97 6.19
CA ILE A 148 16.09 17.15 5.54
C ILE A 148 16.75 18.36 6.22
N ALA A 149 17.45 19.18 5.47
CA ALA A 149 18.23 20.31 5.99
C ALA A 149 19.18 19.91 7.15
N GLY A 150 19.79 18.73 7.04
CA GLY A 150 20.71 18.22 8.06
C GLY A 150 20.06 17.58 9.29
N VAL A 151 18.73 17.57 9.38
CA VAL A 151 17.97 17.02 10.52
C VAL A 151 17.36 15.67 10.12
N ALA A 152 17.62 14.62 10.89
CA ALA A 152 17.14 13.24 10.61
C ALA A 152 16.30 12.68 11.78
N GLU A 153 16.93 12.15 12.81
CA GLU A 153 16.23 11.49 13.93
C GLU A 153 15.31 12.43 14.69
N GLN A 154 15.71 13.68 14.88
CA GLN A 154 14.92 14.71 15.57
C GLN A 154 13.62 15.09 14.89
N ARG A 155 13.39 14.58 13.67
CA ARG A 155 12.13 14.78 12.94
C ARG A 155 11.01 13.84 13.39
N VAL A 156 11.32 12.85 14.20
CA VAL A 156 10.35 11.89 14.71
C VAL A 156 10.05 12.24 16.16
N ILE A 157 8.78 12.52 16.44
CA ILE A 157 8.27 12.68 17.79
C ILE A 157 7.59 11.36 18.15
N HIS A 158 8.02 10.75 19.25
CA HIS A 158 7.44 9.51 19.76
C HIS A 158 6.46 9.83 20.89
N ALA A 159 5.33 9.13 20.93
CA ALA A 159 4.46 9.15 22.09
C ALA A 159 5.17 8.47 23.28
N GLU A 160 5.10 9.07 24.45
CA GLU A 160 5.68 8.51 25.68
C GLU A 160 4.78 7.45 26.31
N THR A 161 3.52 7.39 25.90
CA THR A 161 2.51 6.45 26.40
C THR A 161 1.48 6.14 25.32
N ASP A 162 0.74 5.06 25.51
CA ASP A 162 -0.43 4.73 24.67
C ASP A 162 -1.54 5.77 24.82
N GLY A 163 -2.22 6.11 23.71
CA GLY A 163 -3.29 7.08 23.74
C GLY A 163 -3.78 7.48 22.36
N VAL A 164 -4.68 8.42 22.31
CA VAL A 164 -5.22 9.02 21.08
C VAL A 164 -4.73 10.46 20.99
N LEU A 165 -4.07 10.78 19.88
CA LEU A 165 -3.64 12.14 19.59
C LEU A 165 -4.77 12.88 18.87
N TYR A 166 -5.18 14.02 19.43
CA TYR A 166 -6.07 14.98 18.78
C TYR A 166 -5.23 16.18 18.34
N GLY A 167 -5.36 16.58 17.07
CA GLY A 167 -4.67 17.71 16.46
C GLY A 167 -5.61 18.63 15.71
#